data_4da168a68c9f8786c174fde60e7ca1e0
#
_entry.id   4da168a68c9f8786c174fde60e7ca1e0
#
_cell.length_a   1.000
_cell.length_b   1.000
_cell.length_c   1.000
_cell.angle_alpha   90.00
_cell.angle_beta   90.00
_cell.angle_gamma   90.00
#
_symmetry.space_group_name_H-M   'P 1'
#
loop_
_entity.id
_entity.type
_entity.pdbx_description
1 polymer ?
#
loop_
_entity_poly.entity_id
_entity_poly.type
_entity_poly.pdbx_seq_one_letter_code
_entity_poly.pdbx_strand_id
1 'polypeptide(L)'
;MDTPTNPPGKRGRVTTGLVRVGPLMALPEVLRDFGVDPDELLAPFGIHAAYFTDPENILAFATAGAIFCRCVERTRCEHFGLLVGRRAGASSLGPVGFLMQSAPDVRSALEALFRHLHVHDSGAVITLDRAGAYVSLGYTILQHDVPCREQILAIAVETICSRQGTSCWRIV
;
A
#
# COMPACT_ATOMS: atom_id res chain seq x y z
N MET A 1 17.37 28.67 -45.07
CA MET A 1 17.89 28.20 -43.78
C MET A 1 16.68 27.74 -42.98
N ASP A 2 16.33 26.45 -43.18
CA ASP A 2 15.13 25.86 -42.54
C ASP A 2 15.54 25.30 -41.20
N THR A 3 14.87 25.80 -40.16
CA THR A 3 14.98 25.29 -38.78
C THR A 3 14.23 23.95 -38.69
N PRO A 4 14.83 22.86 -38.21
CA PRO A 4 14.12 21.58 -38.05
C PRO A 4 13.13 21.70 -36.89
N THR A 5 11.86 21.56 -37.22
CA THR A 5 10.76 21.44 -36.26
C THR A 5 10.84 20.07 -35.57
N ASN A 6 11.12 20.09 -34.28
CA ASN A 6 11.13 18.90 -33.44
C ASN A 6 9.70 18.33 -33.33
N PRO A 7 9.45 17.04 -33.62
CA PRO A 7 8.11 16.46 -33.50
C PRO A 7 7.67 16.42 -32.03
N PRO A 8 6.36 16.57 -31.73
CA PRO A 8 5.86 16.54 -30.38
C PRO A 8 6.16 15.18 -29.74
N GLY A 9 6.91 15.24 -28.63
CA GLY A 9 7.28 14.06 -27.85
C GLY A 9 6.05 13.23 -27.51
N LYS A 10 6.13 11.94 -27.79
CA LYS A 10 5.16 10.93 -27.34
C LYS A 10 4.99 11.07 -25.83
N ARG A 11 3.84 11.56 -25.41
CA ARG A 11 3.46 11.51 -23.99
C ARG A 11 3.54 10.05 -23.58
N GLY A 12 4.51 9.72 -22.70
CA GLY A 12 4.66 8.40 -22.15
C GLY A 12 3.31 7.95 -21.61
N ARG A 13 2.91 6.75 -21.97
CA ARG A 13 1.72 6.10 -21.40
C ARG A 13 1.95 6.06 -19.90
N VAL A 14 1.22 6.86 -19.13
CA VAL A 14 1.19 6.76 -17.68
C VAL A 14 0.63 5.38 -17.39
N THR A 15 1.50 4.43 -17.06
CA THR A 15 1.07 3.11 -16.61
C THR A 15 0.41 3.34 -15.26
N THR A 16 -0.89 3.12 -15.20
CA THR A 16 -1.66 3.20 -13.96
C THR A 16 -1.10 2.14 -13.02
N GLY A 17 -0.44 2.55 -11.94
CA GLY A 17 0.05 1.65 -10.92
C GLY A 17 -1.12 0.93 -10.23
N LEU A 18 -0.97 -0.37 -10.02
CA LEU A 18 -1.98 -1.22 -9.41
C LEU A 18 -1.45 -1.75 -8.08
N VAL A 19 -2.32 -1.85 -7.09
CA VAL A 19 -2.06 -2.45 -5.77
C VAL A 19 -3.07 -3.55 -5.48
N ARG A 20 -2.62 -4.65 -4.87
CA ARG A 20 -3.52 -5.72 -4.41
C ARG A 20 -4.29 -5.28 -3.17
N VAL A 21 -5.50 -5.81 -3.03
CA VAL A 21 -6.40 -5.50 -1.93
C VAL A 21 -5.93 -6.11 -0.60
N GLY A 22 -5.07 -7.14 -0.61
CA GLY A 22 -4.62 -7.81 0.60
C GLY A 22 -4.38 -6.89 1.81
N PRO A 23 -3.46 -5.90 1.76
CA PRO A 23 -3.23 -4.96 2.86
C PRO A 23 -4.41 -4.05 3.20
N LEU A 24 -5.39 -3.96 2.30
CA LEU A 24 -6.58 -3.11 2.45
C LEU A 24 -7.81 -3.88 2.96
N MET A 25 -7.72 -5.21 3.11
CA MET A 25 -8.87 -6.07 3.45
C MET A 25 -9.59 -5.64 4.74
N ALA A 26 -8.87 -5.06 5.69
CA ALA A 26 -9.45 -4.60 6.95
C ALA A 26 -10.23 -3.27 6.83
N LEU A 27 -10.20 -2.58 5.67
CA LEU A 27 -10.84 -1.28 5.48
C LEU A 27 -12.34 -1.30 5.84
N PRO A 28 -13.17 -2.27 5.39
CA PRO A 28 -14.58 -2.28 5.75
C PRO A 28 -14.84 -2.50 7.24
N GLU A 29 -13.99 -3.28 7.90
CA GLU A 29 -14.10 -3.52 9.33
C GLU A 29 -13.76 -2.26 10.13
N VAL A 30 -12.65 -1.60 9.78
CA VAL A 30 -12.25 -0.33 10.41
C VAL A 30 -13.32 0.73 10.24
N LEU A 31 -13.95 0.85 9.05
CA LEU A 31 -15.07 1.80 8.85
C LEU A 31 -16.24 1.52 9.80
N ARG A 32 -16.61 0.25 9.99
CA ARG A 32 -17.70 -0.13 10.92
C ARG A 32 -17.40 0.26 12.36
N ASP A 33 -16.13 0.20 12.80
CA ASP A 33 -15.74 0.64 14.14
C ASP A 33 -15.98 2.14 14.37
N PHE A 34 -15.93 2.93 13.31
CA PHE A 34 -16.28 4.35 13.31
C PHE A 34 -17.77 4.61 13.06
N GLY A 35 -18.62 3.56 12.99
CA GLY A 35 -20.03 3.69 12.70
C GLY A 35 -20.34 4.11 11.24
N VAL A 36 -19.41 3.92 10.33
CA VAL A 36 -19.57 4.24 8.90
C VAL A 36 -19.91 2.97 8.14
N ASP A 37 -20.98 3.01 7.35
CA ASP A 37 -21.33 1.92 6.44
C ASP A 37 -20.32 1.86 5.28
N PRO A 38 -19.58 0.73 5.13
CA PRO A 38 -18.61 0.59 4.06
C PRO A 38 -19.21 0.64 2.66
N ASP A 39 -20.41 0.06 2.45
CA ASP A 39 -21.04 0.03 1.12
C ASP A 39 -21.50 1.43 0.70
N GLU A 40 -22.05 2.23 1.63
CA GLU A 40 -22.38 3.64 1.38
C GLU A 40 -21.15 4.46 1.01
N LEU A 41 -20.02 4.25 1.72
CA LEU A 41 -18.78 4.97 1.47
C LEU A 41 -18.17 4.58 0.12
N LEU A 42 -18.21 3.30 -0.26
CA LEU A 42 -17.57 2.74 -1.45
C LEU A 42 -18.41 2.87 -2.72
N ALA A 43 -19.75 3.05 -2.60
CA ALA A 43 -20.68 3.14 -3.73
C ALA A 43 -20.25 4.14 -4.83
N PRO A 44 -19.72 5.35 -4.53
CA PRO A 44 -19.27 6.29 -5.56
C PRO A 44 -18.12 5.78 -6.43
N PHE A 45 -17.40 4.76 -5.98
CA PHE A 45 -16.32 4.11 -6.72
C PHE A 45 -16.78 2.86 -7.49
N GLY A 46 -18.08 2.52 -7.41
CA GLY A 46 -18.61 1.28 -7.99
C GLY A 46 -18.10 0.01 -7.31
N ILE A 47 -17.69 0.10 -6.05
CA ILE A 47 -17.09 -0.97 -5.25
C ILE A 47 -18.00 -1.27 -4.06
N HIS A 48 -18.11 -2.54 -3.69
CA HIS A 48 -18.80 -3.01 -2.49
C HIS A 48 -17.81 -3.55 -1.46
N ALA A 49 -18.19 -3.58 -0.19
CA ALA A 49 -17.35 -4.09 0.89
C ALA A 49 -16.85 -5.52 0.62
N ALA A 50 -17.65 -6.33 -0.06
CA ALA A 50 -17.28 -7.69 -0.49
C ALA A 50 -16.04 -7.73 -1.40
N TYR A 51 -15.70 -6.64 -2.11
CA TYR A 51 -14.49 -6.56 -2.92
C TYR A 51 -13.21 -6.72 -2.09
N PHE A 52 -13.26 -6.33 -0.82
CA PHE A 52 -12.14 -6.40 0.11
C PHE A 52 -12.02 -7.77 0.81
N THR A 53 -12.83 -8.75 0.45
CA THR A 53 -12.72 -10.12 1.01
C THR A 53 -11.73 -11.00 0.24
N ASP A 54 -11.39 -10.64 -0.99
CA ASP A 54 -10.43 -11.35 -1.82
C ASP A 54 -9.11 -10.56 -1.89
N PRO A 55 -8.00 -11.08 -1.32
CA PRO A 55 -6.70 -10.41 -1.33
C PRO A 55 -6.10 -10.24 -2.74
N GLU A 56 -6.54 -11.04 -3.71
CA GLU A 56 -6.04 -11.01 -5.09
C GLU A 56 -6.70 -9.91 -5.95
N ASN A 57 -7.82 -9.34 -5.49
CA ASN A 57 -8.40 -8.18 -6.13
C ASN A 57 -7.40 -7.03 -6.20
N ILE A 58 -7.50 -6.22 -7.25
CA ILE A 58 -6.56 -5.13 -7.53
C ILE A 58 -7.28 -3.79 -7.67
N LEU A 59 -6.64 -2.73 -7.17
CA LEU A 59 -7.10 -1.35 -7.32
C LEU A 59 -6.01 -0.51 -7.99
N ALA A 60 -6.43 0.50 -8.76
CA ALA A 60 -5.52 1.56 -9.14
C ALA A 60 -5.12 2.37 -7.89
N PHE A 61 -3.87 2.79 -7.77
CA PHE A 61 -3.41 3.63 -6.65
C PHE A 61 -4.24 4.89 -6.49
N ALA A 62 -4.63 5.53 -7.60
CA ALA A 62 -5.48 6.72 -7.57
C ALA A 62 -6.86 6.42 -6.94
N THR A 63 -7.45 5.27 -7.27
CA THR A 63 -8.74 4.83 -6.69
C THR A 63 -8.59 4.52 -5.21
N ALA A 64 -7.55 3.76 -4.85
CA ALA A 64 -7.26 3.46 -3.45
C ALA A 64 -7.07 4.75 -2.63
N GLY A 65 -6.27 5.68 -3.13
CA GLY A 65 -6.05 6.97 -2.48
C GLY A 65 -7.35 7.78 -2.31
N ALA A 66 -8.19 7.84 -3.35
CA ALA A 66 -9.48 8.55 -3.28
C ALA A 66 -10.43 7.90 -2.25
N ILE A 67 -10.45 6.57 -2.14
CA ILE A 67 -11.18 5.86 -1.09
C ILE A 67 -10.66 6.27 0.29
N PHE A 68 -9.35 6.30 0.50
CA PHE A 68 -8.77 6.68 1.79
C PHE A 68 -9.02 8.15 2.15
N CYS A 69 -9.00 9.08 1.18
CA CYS A 69 -9.44 10.46 1.43
C CYS A 69 -10.85 10.49 2.01
N ARG A 70 -11.77 9.76 1.40
CA ARG A 70 -13.16 9.69 1.85
C ARG A 70 -13.29 9.01 3.22
N CYS A 71 -12.46 8.00 3.51
CA CYS A 71 -12.41 7.39 4.86
C CYS A 71 -12.01 8.41 5.92
N VAL A 72 -10.94 9.17 5.67
CA VAL A 72 -10.46 10.22 6.60
C VAL A 72 -11.54 11.31 6.81
N GLU A 73 -12.18 11.76 5.74
CA GLU A 73 -13.26 12.76 5.80
C GLU A 73 -14.45 12.28 6.66
N ARG A 74 -14.89 11.04 6.45
CA ARG A 74 -16.08 10.49 7.13
C ARG A 74 -15.80 10.10 8.59
N THR A 75 -14.62 9.57 8.86
CA THR A 75 -14.24 9.12 10.21
C THR A 75 -13.59 10.20 11.07
N ARG A 76 -13.11 11.29 10.46
CA ARG A 76 -12.27 12.32 11.09
C ARG A 76 -10.99 11.74 11.71
N CYS A 77 -10.50 10.62 11.19
CA CYS A 77 -9.32 9.92 11.66
C CYS A 77 -8.17 10.12 10.67
N GLU A 78 -7.24 11.02 10.98
CA GLU A 78 -6.09 11.33 10.11
C GLU A 78 -5.11 10.16 9.95
N HIS A 79 -5.12 9.21 10.87
CA HIS A 79 -4.28 8.01 10.85
C HIS A 79 -5.06 6.73 10.47
N PHE A 80 -6.15 6.87 9.71
CA PHE A 80 -7.01 5.77 9.31
C PHE A 80 -6.25 4.63 8.62
N GLY A 81 -5.28 4.97 7.74
CA GLY A 81 -4.43 4.01 7.07
C GLY A 81 -3.60 3.14 8.02
N LEU A 82 -3.07 3.71 9.12
CA LEU A 82 -2.36 2.94 10.15
C LEU A 82 -3.27 1.88 10.79
N LEU A 83 -4.53 2.22 11.06
CA LEU A 83 -5.49 1.27 11.65
C LEU A 83 -5.78 0.11 10.71
N VAL A 84 -5.91 0.38 9.40
CA VAL A 84 -6.11 -0.65 8.39
C VAL A 84 -4.87 -1.55 8.27
N GLY A 85 -3.68 -0.97 8.11
CA GLY A 85 -2.42 -1.72 7.99
C GLY A 85 -2.12 -2.58 9.22
N ARG A 86 -2.40 -2.07 10.41
CA ARG A 86 -2.22 -2.81 11.67
C ARG A 86 -3.06 -4.09 11.74
N ARG A 87 -4.28 -4.08 11.20
CA ARG A 87 -5.13 -5.26 11.14
C ARG A 87 -4.75 -6.24 10.04
N ALA A 88 -4.22 -5.72 8.93
CA ALA A 88 -3.83 -6.56 7.80
C ALA A 88 -2.63 -7.44 8.12
N GLY A 89 -1.57 -6.87 8.68
CA GLY A 89 -0.33 -7.58 8.99
C GLY A 89 0.41 -8.11 7.77
N ALA A 90 1.59 -8.69 7.98
CA ALA A 90 2.44 -9.17 6.88
C ALA A 90 1.82 -10.33 6.06
N SER A 91 0.92 -11.13 6.64
CA SER A 91 0.23 -12.21 5.94
C SER A 91 -0.62 -11.72 4.77
N SER A 92 -1.09 -10.48 4.83
CA SER A 92 -1.89 -9.86 3.77
C SER A 92 -1.11 -9.61 2.47
N LEU A 93 0.21 -9.71 2.51
CA LEU A 93 1.07 -9.65 1.33
C LEU A 93 1.12 -11.00 0.56
N GLY A 94 0.31 -11.98 0.95
CA GLY A 94 0.23 -13.28 0.27
C GLY A 94 1.57 -14.03 0.28
N PRO A 95 2.04 -14.55 -0.88
CA PRO A 95 3.30 -15.30 -0.96
C PRO A 95 4.51 -14.51 -0.43
N VAL A 96 4.57 -13.21 -0.65
CA VAL A 96 5.66 -12.35 -0.15
C VAL A 96 5.62 -12.31 1.38
N GLY A 97 4.43 -12.14 1.97
CA GLY A 97 4.25 -12.17 3.41
C GLY A 97 4.64 -13.51 4.04
N PHE A 98 4.32 -14.63 3.37
CA PHE A 98 4.76 -15.96 3.80
C PHE A 98 6.29 -16.09 3.81
N LEU A 99 6.97 -15.63 2.76
CA LEU A 99 8.43 -15.63 2.69
C LEU A 99 9.05 -14.78 3.82
N MET A 100 8.46 -13.61 4.10
CA MET A 100 8.91 -12.75 5.18
C MET A 100 8.76 -13.42 6.55
N GLN A 101 7.64 -14.08 6.81
CA GLN A 101 7.35 -14.74 8.09
C GLN A 101 8.22 -15.99 8.31
N SER A 102 8.59 -16.67 7.22
CA SER A 102 9.45 -17.87 7.26
C SER A 102 10.94 -17.54 7.32
N ALA A 103 11.32 -16.28 7.18
CA ALA A 103 12.70 -15.85 7.20
C ALA A 103 13.33 -16.02 8.61
N PRO A 104 14.60 -16.47 8.71
CA PRO A 104 15.25 -16.73 9.99
C PRO A 104 15.51 -15.44 10.79
N ASP A 105 15.64 -14.31 10.12
CA ASP A 105 15.91 -13.01 10.71
C ASP A 105 15.25 -11.87 9.92
N VAL A 106 15.28 -10.68 10.52
CA VAL A 106 14.71 -9.45 9.98
C VAL A 106 15.32 -9.08 8.63
N ARG A 107 16.62 -9.24 8.48
CA ARG A 107 17.33 -8.90 7.24
C ARG A 107 16.80 -9.76 6.09
N SER A 108 16.78 -11.07 6.28
CA SER A 108 16.27 -12.03 5.28
C SER A 108 14.81 -11.75 4.92
N ALA A 109 13.98 -11.35 5.91
CA ALA A 109 12.60 -10.96 5.66
C ALA A 109 12.50 -9.70 4.79
N LEU A 110 13.30 -8.66 5.08
CA LEU A 110 13.32 -7.43 4.28
C LEU A 110 13.90 -7.66 2.88
N GLU A 111 14.90 -8.51 2.75
CA GLU A 111 15.44 -8.90 1.45
C GLU A 111 14.42 -9.67 0.61
N ALA A 112 13.61 -10.53 1.23
CA ALA A 112 12.51 -11.21 0.55
C ALA A 112 11.47 -10.21 0.06
N LEU A 113 11.07 -9.25 0.90
CA LEU A 113 10.17 -8.16 0.51
C LEU A 113 10.74 -7.35 -0.66
N PHE A 114 11.99 -6.91 -0.55
CA PHE A 114 12.67 -6.12 -1.57
C PHE A 114 12.69 -6.82 -2.93
N ARG A 115 12.98 -8.13 -2.95
CA ARG A 115 13.07 -8.92 -4.18
C ARG A 115 11.72 -9.20 -4.81
N HIS A 116 10.66 -9.32 -4.02
CA HIS A 116 9.39 -9.89 -4.47
C HIS A 116 8.18 -8.94 -4.39
N LEU A 117 8.35 -7.68 -3.94
CA LEU A 117 7.24 -6.73 -3.86
C LEU A 117 6.51 -6.56 -5.19
N HIS A 118 7.23 -6.62 -6.31
CA HIS A 118 6.66 -6.47 -7.66
C HIS A 118 5.56 -7.50 -7.98
N VAL A 119 5.50 -8.62 -7.26
CA VAL A 119 4.41 -9.61 -7.37
C VAL A 119 3.13 -9.08 -6.73
N HIS A 120 3.28 -8.25 -5.69
CA HIS A 120 2.17 -7.69 -4.95
C HIS A 120 1.69 -6.36 -5.53
N ASP A 121 2.60 -5.55 -6.04
CA ASP A 121 2.41 -4.15 -6.34
C ASP A 121 3.23 -3.76 -7.58
N SER A 122 2.56 -3.22 -8.60
CA SER A 122 3.21 -2.81 -9.85
C SER A 122 3.46 -1.31 -9.96
N GLY A 123 3.04 -0.54 -8.96
CA GLY A 123 3.11 0.93 -8.97
C GLY A 123 3.97 1.53 -7.87
N ALA A 124 4.68 0.71 -7.10
CA ALA A 124 5.61 1.18 -6.08
C ALA A 124 6.94 0.43 -6.12
N VAL A 125 7.94 1.03 -5.49
CA VAL A 125 9.28 0.47 -5.32
C VAL A 125 9.70 0.55 -3.86
N ILE A 126 10.48 -0.44 -3.45
CA ILE A 126 11.15 -0.44 -2.15
C ILE A 126 12.62 -0.09 -2.35
N THR A 127 13.15 0.70 -1.45
CA THR A 127 14.59 0.90 -1.27
C THR A 127 15.04 0.34 0.06
N LEU A 128 16.20 -0.25 0.10
CA LEU A 128 16.79 -0.82 1.30
C LEU A 128 18.23 -0.33 1.42
N ASP A 129 18.46 0.64 2.30
CA ASP A 129 19.76 1.25 2.52
C ASP A 129 20.35 0.85 3.87
N ARG A 130 21.65 0.74 3.91
CA ARG A 130 22.40 0.42 5.14
C ARG A 130 23.26 1.59 5.58
N ALA A 131 23.09 2.00 6.83
CA ALA A 131 23.89 3.02 7.47
C ALA A 131 24.41 2.49 8.82
N GLY A 132 25.57 1.85 8.83
CA GLY A 132 26.14 1.25 10.04
C GLY A 132 25.29 0.12 10.61
N ALA A 133 24.81 0.30 11.85
CA ALA A 133 23.93 -0.65 12.54
C ALA A 133 22.44 -0.55 12.13
N TYR A 134 22.08 0.43 11.33
CA TYR A 134 20.71 0.69 10.93
C TYR A 134 20.44 0.24 9.50
N VAL A 135 19.19 -0.17 9.26
CA VAL A 135 18.65 -0.43 7.92
C VAL A 135 17.47 0.49 7.72
N SER A 136 17.49 1.25 6.64
CA SER A 136 16.40 2.12 6.23
C SER A 136 15.61 1.46 5.13
N LEU A 137 14.30 1.31 5.33
CA LEU A 137 13.37 0.80 4.33
C LEU A 137 12.54 1.99 3.79
N GLY A 138 12.67 2.26 2.50
CA GLY A 138 11.83 3.23 1.81
C GLY A 138 10.77 2.53 0.96
N TYR A 139 9.56 3.07 0.94
CA TYR A 139 8.49 2.66 0.03
C TYR A 139 8.02 3.89 -0.75
N THR A 140 8.11 3.85 -2.06
CA THR A 140 7.79 4.97 -2.94
C THR A 140 6.76 4.57 -3.98
N ILE A 141 5.63 5.28 -3.99
CA ILE A 141 4.61 5.17 -5.05
C ILE A 141 5.10 5.98 -6.25
N LEU A 142 5.25 5.32 -7.40
CA LEU A 142 5.79 5.92 -8.62
C LEU A 142 4.81 6.89 -9.31
N GLN A 143 3.51 6.72 -9.06
CA GLN A 143 2.47 7.59 -9.60
C GLN A 143 2.38 8.87 -8.77
N HIS A 144 2.47 10.04 -9.43
CA HIS A 144 2.50 11.34 -8.74
C HIS A 144 1.14 11.80 -8.24
N ASP A 145 0.06 11.56 -9.00
CA ASP A 145 -1.27 12.09 -8.73
C ASP A 145 -2.15 11.11 -7.90
N VAL A 146 -1.59 10.57 -6.83
CA VAL A 146 -2.34 9.71 -5.90
C VAL A 146 -2.83 10.56 -4.73
N PRO A 147 -4.16 10.76 -4.59
CA PRO A 147 -4.70 11.51 -3.46
C PRO A 147 -4.48 10.73 -2.15
N CYS A 148 -4.36 11.43 -1.04
CA CYS A 148 -4.12 10.85 0.30
C CYS A 148 -3.08 9.73 0.30
N ARG A 149 -2.01 9.89 -0.48
CA ARG A 149 -0.94 8.89 -0.61
C ARG A 149 -0.30 8.53 0.72
N GLU A 150 -0.30 9.44 1.66
CA GLU A 150 0.19 9.25 3.04
C GLU A 150 -0.56 8.13 3.76
N GLN A 151 -1.85 7.92 3.46
CA GLN A 151 -2.62 6.82 4.05
C GLN A 151 -2.16 5.47 3.51
N ILE A 152 -1.84 5.39 2.21
CA ILE A 152 -1.32 4.16 1.59
C ILE A 152 0.09 3.88 2.13
N LEU A 153 0.92 4.91 2.27
CA LEU A 153 2.24 4.77 2.90
C LEU A 153 2.14 4.28 4.35
N ALA A 154 1.18 4.81 5.10
CA ALA A 154 0.90 4.38 6.47
C ALA A 154 0.50 2.90 6.54
N ILE A 155 -0.34 2.43 5.61
CA ILE A 155 -0.71 1.01 5.50
C ILE A 155 0.54 0.16 5.22
N ALA A 156 1.37 0.56 4.24
CA ALA A 156 2.57 -0.18 3.87
C ALA A 156 3.53 -0.32 5.06
N VAL A 157 3.79 0.77 5.79
CA VAL A 157 4.64 0.77 6.98
C VAL A 157 4.08 -0.18 8.03
N GLU A 158 2.80 -0.05 8.41
CA GLU A 158 2.19 -0.90 9.42
C GLU A 158 2.14 -2.37 8.99
N THR A 159 1.78 -2.65 7.75
CA THR A 159 1.74 -4.03 7.24
C THR A 159 3.10 -4.73 7.32
N ILE A 160 4.18 -3.99 7.04
CA ILE A 160 5.56 -4.50 7.12
C ILE A 160 6.01 -4.63 8.57
N CYS A 161 5.64 -3.68 9.43
CA CYS A 161 6.09 -3.60 10.82
C CYS A 161 5.24 -4.43 11.79
N SER A 162 3.96 -4.68 11.46
CA SER A 162 3.05 -5.47 12.29
C SER A 162 3.43 -6.94 12.23
N ARG A 163 4.21 -7.39 13.18
CA ARG A 163 4.45 -8.80 13.43
C ARG A 163 3.44 -9.32 14.43
N GLN A 164 2.49 -10.12 13.98
CA GLN A 164 1.70 -10.93 14.88
C GLN A 164 2.61 -12.02 15.50
N GLY A 165 3.04 -11.81 16.73
CA GLY A 165 3.82 -12.77 17.54
C GLY A 165 5.32 -12.52 17.55
N THR A 166 5.79 -11.98 18.68
CA THR A 166 7.17 -12.02 19.20
C THR A 166 8.33 -11.65 18.27
N SER A 167 8.49 -10.41 18.03
CA SER A 167 9.72 -9.61 18.13
C SER A 167 9.48 -8.21 17.59
N CYS A 168 9.72 -7.24 18.47
CA CYS A 168 9.55 -5.82 18.22
C CYS A 168 10.61 -5.35 17.22
N TRP A 169 10.19 -4.92 16.02
CA TRP A 169 11.02 -4.13 15.15
C TRP A 169 11.08 -2.73 15.77
N ARG A 170 12.24 -2.29 16.19
CA ARG A 170 12.44 -0.90 16.54
C ARG A 170 12.65 -0.12 15.24
N ILE A 171 11.65 0.67 14.87
CA ILE A 171 11.79 1.74 13.88
C ILE A 171 12.44 2.90 14.66
N VAL A 172 13.56 3.37 14.20
CA VAL A 172 14.21 4.57 14.69
C VAL A 172 13.94 5.68 13.70
#